data_2fac57cceb6b73d32ae791c56b22c844
#
_entry.id   2fac57cceb6b73d32ae791c56b22c844
#
_cell.length_a   1.000
_cell.length_b   1.000
_cell.length_c   1.000
_cell.angle_alpha   90.00
_cell.angle_beta   90.00
_cell.angle_gamma   90.00
#
_symmetry.space_group_name_H-M   'P 1'
#
loop_
_entity.id
_entity.type
_entity.pdbx_description
1 polymer ?
#
loop_
_entity_poly.entity_id
_entity_poly.type
_entity_poly.pdbx_seq_one_letter_code
_entity_poly.pdbx_strand_id
1 'polypeptide(L)'
;MTKYNIPFSPPDITEAEIAEVADTLRSGWITTGPKTKELERRLSAYTQTPKTVCLNSATAALELILRVLEVGPGDEVIVPAMTYTASCSVITHVGATPVMVDIQADTFEMDYDQLEQAITEKTKVIIPVELAGIICDYDRLFQVVEKKRDLFTAASKWQKAFNRIVIVSDSAHALGSTYKGQPAGSIADFTSFSFHAVKNFTTAEGGSATWKANPAIDDEEMYKEFQILSLHGQTKDALAKMQLGSWEYDIVTPAYKCNMTDIMASLGLVQLDRYPSLLQRRKDIVDRYDRGFAGSRIHPLSHETETVESSRHLYITHVEGASLEERNLIIQELAKAGIASNVHYKPLPLLTAYKNLGFDMADYPRAYAFFENEITLPLHTKLSDEEVDYIIETFKTVSEKVLT
;
A
#
# COMPACT_ATOMS: atom_id res chain seq x y z
N MET A 1 -36.01 3.61 -10.96
CA MET A 1 -34.64 4.02 -11.33
C MET A 1 -33.98 4.56 -10.06
N THR A 2 -32.75 4.17 -9.75
CA THR A 2 -31.97 4.70 -8.64
C THR A 2 -31.74 6.21 -8.85
N LYS A 3 -31.73 6.99 -7.78
CA LYS A 3 -31.47 8.44 -7.85
C LYS A 3 -30.04 8.74 -8.33
N TYR A 4 -29.08 7.90 -7.92
CA TYR A 4 -27.66 8.00 -8.26
C TYR A 4 -27.11 6.66 -8.75
N ASN A 5 -25.95 6.72 -9.42
CA ASN A 5 -25.10 5.57 -9.72
C ASN A 5 -23.67 5.92 -9.30
N ILE A 6 -23.34 5.59 -8.04
CA ILE A 6 -22.13 6.01 -7.36
C ILE A 6 -21.09 4.90 -7.48
N PRO A 7 -20.03 5.07 -8.30
CA PRO A 7 -18.95 4.09 -8.42
C PRO A 7 -18.09 4.05 -7.15
N PHE A 8 -17.37 2.96 -6.93
CA PHE A 8 -16.56 2.77 -5.73
C PHE A 8 -15.35 3.70 -5.66
N SER A 9 -14.49 3.71 -6.68
CA SER A 9 -13.23 4.49 -6.69
C SER A 9 -12.73 4.75 -8.11
N PRO A 10 -13.41 5.58 -8.92
CA PRO A 10 -12.94 5.98 -10.24
C PRO A 10 -11.72 6.91 -10.12
N PRO A 11 -10.74 6.82 -11.03
CA PRO A 11 -9.62 7.75 -11.05
C PRO A 11 -10.08 9.17 -11.38
N ASP A 12 -9.39 10.15 -10.78
CA ASP A 12 -9.61 11.58 -11.06
C ASP A 12 -8.57 12.06 -12.08
N ILE A 13 -8.97 12.05 -13.35
CA ILE A 13 -8.15 12.47 -14.49
C ILE A 13 -8.75 13.75 -15.09
N THR A 14 -7.90 14.73 -15.37
CA THR A 14 -8.24 16.01 -16.00
C THR A 14 -7.56 16.17 -17.35
N GLU A 15 -7.87 17.30 -18.04
CA GLU A 15 -7.18 17.65 -19.29
C GLU A 15 -5.67 17.87 -19.09
N ALA A 16 -5.20 18.16 -17.87
CA ALA A 16 -3.78 18.32 -17.59
C ALA A 16 -3.02 16.98 -17.70
N GLU A 17 -3.56 15.90 -17.13
CA GLU A 17 -2.99 14.56 -17.29
C GLU A 17 -3.03 14.10 -18.75
N ILE A 18 -4.12 14.37 -19.46
CA ILE A 18 -4.26 14.02 -20.89
C ILE A 18 -3.22 14.74 -21.72
N ALA A 19 -3.03 16.05 -21.49
CA ALA A 19 -2.05 16.86 -22.22
C ALA A 19 -0.62 16.39 -21.96
N GLU A 20 -0.27 16.05 -20.72
CA GLU A 20 1.08 15.61 -20.35
C GLU A 20 1.43 14.24 -20.97
N VAL A 21 0.45 13.29 -20.98
CA VAL A 21 0.60 12.02 -21.68
C VAL A 21 0.75 12.23 -23.20
N ALA A 22 -0.07 13.10 -23.81
CA ALA A 22 0.03 13.42 -25.23
C ALA A 22 1.38 14.04 -25.57
N ASP A 23 1.93 14.91 -24.72
CA ASP A 23 3.27 15.48 -24.89
C ASP A 23 4.36 14.39 -24.83
N THR A 24 4.25 13.47 -23.88
CA THR A 24 5.16 12.33 -23.79
C THR A 24 5.16 11.50 -25.09
N LEU A 25 3.99 11.22 -25.64
CA LEU A 25 3.85 10.48 -26.90
C LEU A 25 4.47 11.27 -28.08
N ARG A 26 4.27 12.59 -28.15
CA ARG A 26 4.85 13.46 -29.19
C ARG A 26 6.37 13.56 -29.10
N SER A 27 6.93 13.48 -27.89
CA SER A 27 8.39 13.52 -27.68
C SER A 27 9.12 12.32 -28.32
N GLY A 28 8.41 11.22 -28.56
CA GLY A 28 8.96 9.95 -29.04
C GLY A 28 9.68 9.15 -27.93
N TRP A 29 9.82 9.71 -26.72
CA TRP A 29 10.40 9.00 -25.58
C TRP A 29 9.29 8.44 -24.66
N ILE A 30 9.00 7.14 -24.79
CA ILE A 30 7.85 6.51 -24.13
C ILE A 30 8.22 5.42 -23.11
N THR A 31 9.48 4.98 -23.09
CA THR A 31 10.02 4.03 -22.09
C THR A 31 10.57 4.79 -20.88
N THR A 32 11.24 4.11 -19.94
CA THR A 32 11.91 4.76 -18.80
C THR A 32 12.88 5.83 -19.28
N GLY A 33 12.71 7.05 -18.82
CA GLY A 33 13.46 8.19 -19.27
C GLY A 33 13.38 9.42 -18.36
N PRO A 34 13.41 10.63 -18.94
CA PRO A 34 13.45 11.87 -18.16
C PRO A 34 12.27 12.07 -17.21
N LYS A 35 11.03 11.71 -17.63
CA LYS A 35 9.82 11.88 -16.80
C LYS A 35 9.80 10.91 -15.61
N THR A 36 10.25 9.69 -15.82
CA THR A 36 10.41 8.72 -14.71
C THR A 36 11.44 9.23 -13.69
N LYS A 37 12.60 9.72 -14.15
CA LYS A 37 13.62 10.29 -13.25
C LYS A 37 13.14 11.52 -12.49
N GLU A 38 12.38 12.39 -13.13
CA GLU A 38 11.79 13.56 -12.48
C GLU A 38 10.72 13.15 -11.45
N LEU A 39 9.88 12.15 -11.76
CA LEU A 39 8.91 11.62 -10.80
C LEU A 39 9.61 11.00 -9.58
N GLU A 40 10.65 10.19 -9.77
CA GLU A 40 11.47 9.63 -8.69
C GLU A 40 12.04 10.71 -7.77
N ARG A 41 12.63 11.75 -8.37
CA ARG A 41 13.19 12.90 -7.64
C ARG A 41 12.12 13.64 -6.82
N ARG A 42 10.95 13.89 -7.41
CA ARG A 42 9.84 14.59 -6.76
C ARG A 42 9.18 13.76 -5.66
N LEU A 43 9.03 12.45 -5.87
CA LEU A 43 8.53 11.55 -4.83
C LEU A 43 9.51 11.46 -3.65
N SER A 44 10.82 11.39 -3.91
CA SER A 44 11.82 11.43 -2.84
C SER A 44 11.72 12.72 -2.01
N ALA A 45 11.54 13.86 -2.65
CA ALA A 45 11.34 15.13 -1.97
C ALA A 45 10.01 15.15 -1.17
N TYR A 46 8.93 14.62 -1.74
CA TYR A 46 7.62 14.57 -1.11
C TYR A 46 7.61 13.66 0.13
N THR A 47 8.26 12.49 0.05
CA THR A 47 8.35 11.51 1.14
C THR A 47 9.52 11.76 2.09
N GLN A 48 10.35 12.77 1.82
CA GLN A 48 11.57 13.11 2.59
C GLN A 48 12.54 11.92 2.71
N THR A 49 12.75 11.21 1.62
CA THR A 49 13.62 10.04 1.54
C THR A 49 14.82 10.31 0.63
N PRO A 50 15.96 9.61 0.80
CA PRO A 50 17.15 9.82 -0.04
C PRO A 50 16.89 9.56 -1.51
N LYS A 51 16.21 8.48 -1.82
CA LYS A 51 15.91 8.03 -3.19
C LYS A 51 14.56 7.31 -3.26
N THR A 52 13.99 7.33 -4.44
CA THR A 52 12.81 6.56 -4.82
C THR A 52 13.08 5.88 -6.17
N VAL A 53 12.65 4.65 -6.33
CA VAL A 53 12.68 3.91 -7.60
C VAL A 53 11.25 3.65 -8.04
N CYS A 54 10.87 4.15 -9.21
CA CYS A 54 9.56 3.94 -9.79
C CYS A 54 9.51 2.63 -10.58
N LEU A 55 8.50 1.82 -10.31
CA LEU A 55 8.28 0.48 -10.84
C LEU A 55 6.87 0.37 -11.43
N ASN A 56 6.57 -0.76 -12.07
CA ASN A 56 5.26 -1.01 -12.67
C ASN A 56 4.16 -1.36 -11.65
N SER A 57 4.49 -1.64 -10.39
CA SER A 57 3.54 -1.94 -9.32
C SER A 57 4.17 -1.89 -7.93
N ALA A 58 3.35 -1.75 -6.88
CA ALA A 58 3.78 -1.94 -5.49
C ALA A 58 4.23 -3.39 -5.22
N THR A 59 3.59 -4.36 -5.85
CA THR A 59 3.97 -5.78 -5.74
C THR A 59 5.42 -5.99 -6.21
N ALA A 60 5.79 -5.39 -7.34
CA ALA A 60 7.18 -5.41 -7.81
C ALA A 60 8.12 -4.69 -6.84
N ALA A 61 7.67 -3.58 -6.23
CA ALA A 61 8.47 -2.86 -5.24
C ALA A 61 8.74 -3.72 -3.99
N LEU A 62 7.71 -4.35 -3.42
CA LEU A 62 7.86 -5.27 -2.27
C LEU A 62 8.78 -6.45 -2.61
N GLU A 63 8.57 -7.10 -3.75
CA GLU A 63 9.41 -8.23 -4.16
C GLU A 63 10.86 -7.81 -4.36
N LEU A 64 11.13 -6.68 -5.04
CA LEU A 64 12.49 -6.20 -5.24
C LEU A 64 13.17 -5.77 -3.95
N ILE A 65 12.44 -5.21 -2.97
CA ILE A 65 12.99 -4.92 -1.63
C ILE A 65 13.48 -6.22 -0.97
N LEU A 66 12.67 -7.29 -0.99
CA LEU A 66 13.07 -8.58 -0.43
C LEU A 66 14.29 -9.16 -1.15
N ARG A 67 14.39 -9.01 -2.48
CA ARG A 67 15.54 -9.47 -3.26
C ARG A 67 16.79 -8.66 -3.02
N VAL A 68 16.70 -7.35 -2.91
CA VAL A 68 17.84 -6.48 -2.53
C VAL A 68 18.35 -6.85 -1.14
N LEU A 69 17.45 -7.17 -0.22
CA LEU A 69 17.80 -7.67 1.10
C LEU A 69 18.33 -9.12 1.07
N GLU A 70 18.32 -9.80 -0.08
CA GLU A 70 18.71 -11.21 -0.25
C GLU A 70 17.88 -12.16 0.64
N VAL A 71 16.61 -11.85 0.84
CA VAL A 71 15.66 -12.75 1.53
C VAL A 71 15.29 -13.89 0.60
N GLY A 72 15.33 -15.14 1.09
CA GLY A 72 15.11 -16.32 0.27
C GLY A 72 14.81 -17.60 1.05
N PRO A 73 15.07 -18.77 0.43
CA PRO A 73 14.81 -20.06 1.05
C PRO A 73 15.47 -20.23 2.42
N GLY A 74 14.69 -20.60 3.42
CA GLY A 74 15.14 -20.75 4.81
C GLY A 74 14.89 -19.53 5.69
N ASP A 75 14.59 -18.36 5.09
CA ASP A 75 14.21 -17.16 5.81
C ASP A 75 12.69 -17.11 6.06
N GLU A 76 12.30 -16.36 7.07
CA GLU A 76 10.92 -16.07 7.44
C GLU A 76 10.61 -14.58 7.30
N VAL A 77 9.42 -14.27 6.80
CA VAL A 77 8.89 -12.89 6.73
C VAL A 77 7.52 -12.86 7.39
N ILE A 78 7.35 -11.94 8.36
CA ILE A 78 6.10 -11.81 9.12
C ILE A 78 5.19 -10.79 8.46
N VAL A 79 3.89 -11.12 8.34
CA VAL A 79 2.85 -10.31 7.71
C VAL A 79 1.52 -10.49 8.45
N PRO A 80 0.62 -9.47 8.50
CA PRO A 80 -0.69 -9.65 9.11
C PRO A 80 -1.58 -10.56 8.26
N ALA A 81 -2.47 -11.32 8.92
CA ALA A 81 -3.48 -12.15 8.25
C ALA A 81 -4.52 -11.31 7.49
N MET A 82 -4.72 -10.04 7.91
CA MET A 82 -5.64 -9.08 7.31
C MET A 82 -4.86 -8.14 6.37
N THR A 83 -4.71 -8.54 5.12
CA THR A 83 -4.05 -7.73 4.08
C THR A 83 -4.49 -8.18 2.69
N TYR A 84 -4.09 -7.41 1.68
CA TYR A 84 -4.15 -7.85 0.29
C TYR A 84 -3.04 -8.87 0.00
N THR A 85 -3.32 -9.78 -0.95
CA THR A 85 -2.41 -10.89 -1.29
C THR A 85 -0.97 -10.44 -1.62
N ALA A 86 -0.77 -9.23 -2.17
CA ALA A 86 0.56 -8.75 -2.57
C ALA A 86 1.56 -8.74 -1.43
N SER A 87 1.18 -8.30 -0.22
CA SER A 87 2.08 -8.25 0.95
C SER A 87 2.64 -9.63 1.33
N CYS A 88 1.85 -10.70 1.10
CA CYS A 88 2.25 -12.08 1.45
C CYS A 88 2.80 -12.87 0.25
N SER A 89 2.24 -12.71 -0.96
CA SER A 89 2.65 -13.47 -2.14
C SER A 89 4.12 -13.23 -2.52
N VAL A 90 4.63 -12.01 -2.35
CA VAL A 90 6.04 -11.68 -2.63
C VAL A 90 7.02 -12.47 -1.76
N ILE A 91 6.60 -12.90 -0.56
CA ILE A 91 7.39 -13.75 0.34
C ILE A 91 7.59 -15.12 -0.31
N THR A 92 6.51 -15.70 -0.87
CA THR A 92 6.61 -16.98 -1.58
C THR A 92 7.36 -16.86 -2.90
N HIS A 93 7.26 -15.70 -3.60
CA HIS A 93 8.00 -15.46 -4.84
C HIS A 93 9.51 -15.48 -4.65
N VAL A 94 10.01 -14.99 -3.51
CA VAL A 94 11.45 -15.07 -3.19
C VAL A 94 11.87 -16.41 -2.58
N GLY A 95 10.93 -17.32 -2.33
CA GLY A 95 11.17 -18.63 -1.74
C GLY A 95 11.27 -18.63 -0.22
N ALA A 96 10.99 -17.52 0.44
CA ALA A 96 10.91 -17.41 1.89
C ALA A 96 9.58 -17.96 2.44
N THR A 97 9.54 -18.19 3.73
CA THR A 97 8.36 -18.71 4.43
C THR A 97 7.53 -17.52 4.98
N PRO A 98 6.26 -17.36 4.56
CA PRO A 98 5.38 -16.39 5.20
C PRO A 98 4.98 -16.87 6.60
N VAL A 99 5.05 -15.98 7.59
CA VAL A 99 4.55 -16.18 8.94
C VAL A 99 3.45 -15.16 9.18
N MET A 100 2.21 -15.62 9.35
CA MET A 100 1.09 -14.72 9.59
C MET A 100 0.89 -14.50 11.09
N VAL A 101 0.51 -13.28 11.46
CA VAL A 101 0.04 -12.91 12.80
C VAL A 101 -1.36 -12.33 12.70
N ASP A 102 -2.15 -12.47 13.76
CA ASP A 102 -3.48 -11.87 13.85
C ASP A 102 -3.37 -10.34 13.98
N ILE A 103 -4.48 -9.66 14.00
CA ILE A 103 -4.57 -8.21 14.17
C ILE A 103 -4.91 -7.82 15.62
N GLN A 104 -4.80 -6.55 15.96
CA GLN A 104 -5.28 -5.99 17.22
C GLN A 104 -6.82 -6.14 17.32
N ALA A 105 -7.37 -6.04 18.53
CA ALA A 105 -8.81 -6.24 18.73
C ALA A 105 -9.68 -5.17 18.05
N ASP A 106 -9.21 -3.92 18.06
CA ASP A 106 -10.00 -2.74 17.64
C ASP A 106 -9.46 -2.05 16.40
N THR A 107 -8.46 -2.65 15.74
CA THR A 107 -7.81 -2.09 14.54
C THR A 107 -7.29 -3.21 13.64
N PHE A 108 -6.97 -2.86 12.39
CA PHE A 108 -6.37 -3.78 11.41
C PHE A 108 -4.86 -4.02 11.62
N GLU A 109 -4.21 -3.29 12.54
CA GLU A 109 -2.76 -3.43 12.77
C GLU A 109 -2.44 -4.83 13.30
N MET A 110 -1.28 -5.35 12.94
CA MET A 110 -0.85 -6.65 13.47
C MET A 110 -0.77 -6.65 15.00
N ASP A 111 -1.10 -7.79 15.62
CA ASP A 111 -0.96 -7.96 17.05
C ASP A 111 0.53 -7.95 17.43
N TYR A 112 1.00 -6.92 18.11
CA TYR A 112 2.40 -6.73 18.46
C TYR A 112 2.93 -7.76 19.46
N ASP A 113 2.07 -8.33 20.32
CA ASP A 113 2.45 -9.38 21.26
C ASP A 113 2.61 -10.73 20.52
N GLN A 114 1.71 -11.04 19.58
CA GLN A 114 1.89 -12.19 18.68
C GLN A 114 3.08 -12.00 17.74
N LEU A 115 3.29 -10.79 17.22
CA LEU A 115 4.46 -10.45 16.42
C LEU A 115 5.75 -10.76 17.19
N GLU A 116 5.86 -10.32 18.46
CA GLU A 116 7.04 -10.59 19.28
C GLU A 116 7.27 -12.10 19.49
N GLN A 117 6.19 -12.88 19.67
CA GLN A 117 6.27 -14.33 19.84
C GLN A 117 6.62 -15.06 18.54
N ALA A 118 6.18 -14.55 17.40
CA ALA A 118 6.40 -15.16 16.08
C ALA A 118 7.84 -14.99 15.57
N ILE A 119 8.62 -14.07 16.12
CA ILE A 119 10.00 -13.82 15.71
C ILE A 119 10.91 -14.97 16.11
N THR A 120 11.63 -15.53 15.13
CA THR A 120 12.64 -16.59 15.28
C THR A 120 14.01 -16.13 14.76
N GLU A 121 15.02 -16.98 14.84
CA GLU A 121 16.35 -16.74 14.23
C GLU A 121 16.31 -16.68 12.69
N LYS A 122 15.24 -17.19 12.07
CA LYS A 122 15.03 -17.15 10.61
C LYS A 122 14.35 -15.86 10.16
N THR A 123 13.73 -15.09 11.05
CA THR A 123 12.99 -13.90 10.71
C THR A 123 13.94 -12.81 10.21
N LYS A 124 13.75 -12.35 8.96
CA LYS A 124 14.55 -11.31 8.33
C LYS A 124 13.79 -9.99 8.15
N VAL A 125 12.49 -10.09 7.87
CA VAL A 125 11.66 -8.94 7.53
C VAL A 125 10.30 -9.04 8.23
N ILE A 126 9.76 -7.88 8.58
CA ILE A 126 8.35 -7.70 8.99
C ILE A 126 7.72 -6.76 7.97
N ILE A 127 6.52 -7.12 7.45
CA ILE A 127 5.76 -6.30 6.51
C ILE A 127 4.49 -5.81 7.21
N PRO A 128 4.51 -4.65 7.93
CA PRO A 128 3.29 -3.99 8.36
C PRO A 128 2.54 -3.44 7.15
N VAL A 129 1.21 -3.37 7.25
CA VAL A 129 0.33 -2.91 6.17
C VAL A 129 -0.48 -1.71 6.64
N GLU A 130 -0.38 -0.61 5.92
CA GLU A 130 -1.01 0.66 6.26
C GLU A 130 -2.38 0.77 5.59
N LEU A 131 -3.31 -0.08 6.04
CA LEU A 131 -4.65 -0.19 5.49
C LEU A 131 -5.38 1.15 5.56
N ALA A 132 -6.15 1.50 4.53
CA ALA A 132 -6.90 2.75 4.39
C ALA A 132 -6.03 4.03 4.42
N GLY A 133 -4.70 3.89 4.46
CA GLY A 133 -3.75 4.97 4.63
C GLY A 133 -3.47 5.34 6.09
N ILE A 134 -3.98 4.56 7.03
CA ILE A 134 -3.71 4.72 8.46
C ILE A 134 -2.38 4.05 8.78
N ILE A 135 -1.44 4.78 9.36
CA ILE A 135 -0.09 4.29 9.65
C ILE A 135 -0.09 3.51 10.96
N CYS A 136 0.58 2.35 10.94
CA CYS A 136 0.77 1.49 12.10
C CYS A 136 1.62 2.16 13.21
N ASP A 137 1.57 1.62 14.44
CA ASP A 137 2.42 2.09 15.54
C ASP A 137 3.88 1.66 15.36
N TYR A 138 4.66 2.50 14.68
CA TYR A 138 6.07 2.25 14.42
C TYR A 138 6.93 2.26 15.67
N ASP A 139 6.54 2.95 16.73
CA ASP A 139 7.30 2.91 17.98
C ASP A 139 7.26 1.49 18.57
N ARG A 140 6.07 0.86 18.57
CA ARG A 140 5.93 -0.53 19.02
C ARG A 140 6.64 -1.51 18.09
N LEU A 141 6.53 -1.32 16.77
CA LEU A 141 7.24 -2.16 15.80
C LEU A 141 8.75 -2.14 16.04
N PHE A 142 9.35 -0.95 16.15
CA PHE A 142 10.78 -0.83 16.40
C PHE A 142 11.18 -1.33 17.79
N GLN A 143 10.35 -1.18 18.83
CA GLN A 143 10.60 -1.76 20.14
C GLN A 143 10.67 -3.29 20.11
N VAL A 144 9.73 -3.94 19.41
CA VAL A 144 9.71 -5.40 19.24
C VAL A 144 10.98 -5.88 18.51
N VAL A 145 11.32 -5.22 17.41
CA VAL A 145 12.51 -5.57 16.60
C VAL A 145 13.80 -5.40 17.40
N GLU A 146 13.91 -4.32 18.20
CA GLU A 146 15.08 -4.07 19.04
C GLU A 146 15.20 -5.09 20.18
N LYS A 147 14.09 -5.44 20.81
CA LYS A 147 14.06 -6.48 21.87
C LYS A 147 14.50 -7.85 21.36
N LYS A 148 14.28 -8.13 20.05
CA LYS A 148 14.62 -9.41 19.39
C LYS A 148 15.93 -9.35 18.59
N ARG A 149 16.69 -8.27 18.71
CA ARG A 149 17.93 -8.05 17.94
C ARG A 149 18.91 -9.23 18.01
N ASP A 150 19.06 -9.83 19.18
CA ASP A 150 20.02 -10.92 19.42
C ASP A 150 19.69 -12.22 18.64
N LEU A 151 18.45 -12.37 18.18
CA LEU A 151 18.04 -13.49 17.31
C LEU A 151 18.43 -13.27 15.85
N PHE A 152 18.71 -12.02 15.45
CA PHE A 152 18.95 -11.68 14.06
C PHE A 152 20.38 -12.00 13.62
N THR A 153 20.50 -12.74 12.53
CA THR A 153 21.77 -12.96 11.83
C THR A 153 21.68 -12.45 10.41
N ALA A 154 22.53 -11.48 10.07
CA ALA A 154 22.54 -10.86 8.75
C ALA A 154 23.15 -11.78 7.69
N ALA A 155 22.45 -12.02 6.59
CA ALA A 155 22.92 -12.82 5.46
C ALA A 155 23.56 -11.96 4.35
N SER A 156 23.11 -10.67 4.20
CA SER A 156 23.58 -9.80 3.12
C SER A 156 24.23 -8.51 3.66
N LYS A 157 24.86 -7.74 2.74
CA LYS A 157 25.46 -6.45 3.11
C LYS A 157 24.42 -5.45 3.63
N TRP A 158 23.23 -5.43 3.01
CA TRP A 158 22.16 -4.52 3.42
C TRP A 158 21.51 -4.94 4.75
N GLN A 159 21.33 -6.23 4.97
CA GLN A 159 20.92 -6.73 6.28
C GLN A 159 21.95 -6.35 7.38
N LYS A 160 23.25 -6.39 7.07
CA LYS A 160 24.31 -5.93 8.00
C LYS A 160 24.23 -4.45 8.32
N ALA A 161 23.82 -3.61 7.34
CA ALA A 161 23.65 -2.17 7.56
C ALA A 161 22.54 -1.85 8.56
N PHE A 162 21.48 -2.67 8.62
CA PHE A 162 20.42 -2.55 9.63
C PHE A 162 20.79 -3.26 10.95
N ASN A 163 21.49 -4.37 10.89
CA ASN A 163 21.90 -5.20 12.04
C ASN A 163 20.73 -5.57 12.96
N ARG A 164 19.54 -5.76 12.41
CA ARG A 164 18.30 -6.20 13.03
C ARG A 164 17.29 -6.59 11.96
N ILE A 165 16.16 -7.19 12.35
CA ILE A 165 15.04 -7.45 11.45
C ILE A 165 14.63 -6.14 10.77
N VAL A 166 14.44 -6.20 9.44
CA VAL A 166 14.12 -5.02 8.62
C VAL A 166 12.60 -4.83 8.55
N ILE A 167 12.14 -3.60 8.72
CA ILE A 167 10.72 -3.24 8.59
C ILE A 167 10.48 -2.72 7.17
N VAL A 168 9.65 -3.43 6.41
CA VAL A 168 9.25 -3.08 5.04
C VAL A 168 7.77 -2.74 5.02
N SER A 169 7.43 -1.46 4.96
CA SER A 169 6.03 -1.03 4.95
C SER A 169 5.36 -1.31 3.61
N ASP A 170 4.23 -2.01 3.64
CA ASP A 170 3.25 -1.98 2.55
C ASP A 170 2.36 -0.75 2.72
N SER A 171 2.82 0.36 2.16
CA SER A 171 2.15 1.66 2.15
C SER A 171 1.34 1.88 0.87
N ALA A 172 0.81 0.81 0.28
CA ALA A 172 0.01 0.90 -0.96
C ALA A 172 -1.17 1.90 -0.85
N HIS A 173 -1.59 2.24 0.37
CA HIS A 173 -2.66 3.18 0.68
C HIS A 173 -2.17 4.50 1.30
N ALA A 174 -0.90 4.65 1.66
CA ALA A 174 -0.45 5.65 2.61
C ALA A 174 0.39 6.79 2.03
N LEU A 175 0.51 6.92 0.70
CA LEU A 175 1.16 8.12 0.16
C LEU A 175 0.40 9.37 0.66
N GLY A 176 1.11 10.31 1.29
CA GLY A 176 0.53 11.51 1.91
C GLY A 176 0.10 11.36 3.37
N SER A 177 0.16 10.16 3.94
CA SER A 177 -0.04 9.95 5.38
C SER A 177 1.17 10.40 6.19
N THR A 178 0.95 10.74 7.46
CA THR A 178 2.05 11.08 8.39
C THR A 178 1.91 10.34 9.72
N TYR A 179 3.06 10.06 10.34
CA TYR A 179 3.18 9.55 11.71
C TYR A 179 4.08 10.48 12.51
N LYS A 180 3.54 11.10 13.58
CA LYS A 180 4.24 12.13 14.38
C LYS A 180 4.83 13.24 13.50
N GLY A 181 4.09 13.64 12.47
CA GLY A 181 4.52 14.67 11.51
C GLY A 181 5.56 14.23 10.48
N GLN A 182 6.03 12.97 10.51
CA GLN A 182 6.93 12.44 9.50
C GLN A 182 6.11 11.78 8.37
N PRO A 183 6.41 12.05 7.09
CA PRO A 183 5.66 11.46 5.98
C PRO A 183 5.92 9.96 5.85
N ALA A 184 4.90 9.21 5.45
CA ALA A 184 5.05 7.83 4.99
C ALA A 184 6.17 7.76 3.94
N GLY A 185 7.00 6.72 4.02
CA GLY A 185 8.23 6.59 3.24
C GLY A 185 9.50 6.84 4.05
N SER A 186 9.48 7.79 5.01
CA SER A 186 10.64 8.09 5.86
C SER A 186 10.60 7.45 7.25
N ILE A 187 9.60 6.61 7.53
CA ILE A 187 9.36 6.01 8.86
C ILE A 187 9.93 4.59 8.93
N ALA A 188 9.43 3.67 8.09
CA ALA A 188 9.95 2.32 7.95
C ALA A 188 11.35 2.29 7.33
N ASP A 189 12.05 1.16 7.41
CA ASP A 189 13.34 0.99 6.75
C ASP A 189 13.20 1.06 5.22
N PHE A 190 12.22 0.34 4.69
CA PHE A 190 11.77 0.44 3.30
C PHE A 190 10.26 0.66 3.24
N THR A 191 9.81 1.32 2.20
CA THR A 191 8.39 1.58 1.95
C THR A 191 8.05 1.31 0.50
N SER A 192 6.95 0.57 0.28
CA SER A 192 6.36 0.33 -1.04
C SER A 192 5.08 1.15 -1.18
N PHE A 193 4.98 1.96 -2.24
CA PHE A 193 3.76 2.69 -2.60
C PHE A 193 3.12 2.11 -3.86
N SER A 194 1.79 2.16 -3.93
CA SER A 194 1.02 1.77 -5.11
C SER A 194 0.44 2.99 -5.82
N PHE A 195 0.54 2.97 -7.15
CA PHE A 195 -0.01 3.99 -8.04
C PHE A 195 -1.04 3.38 -9.00
N HIS A 196 -1.66 2.26 -8.60
CA HIS A 196 -2.75 1.64 -9.35
C HIS A 196 -3.94 2.60 -9.52
N ALA A 197 -4.75 2.42 -10.55
CA ALA A 197 -5.85 3.31 -10.96
C ALA A 197 -6.84 3.70 -9.85
N VAL A 198 -7.05 2.84 -8.85
CA VAL A 198 -7.97 3.10 -7.73
C VAL A 198 -7.33 3.85 -6.56
N LYS A 199 -6.01 4.10 -6.59
CA LYS A 199 -5.30 4.77 -5.51
C LYS A 199 -5.52 6.29 -5.53
N ASN A 200 -5.25 6.95 -4.41
CA ASN A 200 -5.35 8.39 -4.28
C ASN A 200 -4.48 9.16 -5.29
N PHE A 201 -3.32 8.60 -5.55
CA PHE A 201 -2.34 9.02 -6.54
C PHE A 201 -2.18 7.90 -7.56
N THR A 202 -2.29 8.18 -8.85
CA THR A 202 -2.25 7.13 -9.86
C THR A 202 -1.34 7.43 -11.04
N THR A 203 -0.76 6.35 -11.58
CA THR A 203 -0.07 6.32 -12.88
C THR A 203 -0.72 5.29 -13.82
N ALA A 204 -2.02 5.01 -13.64
CA ALA A 204 -2.80 3.89 -14.19
C ALA A 204 -2.39 2.54 -13.57
N GLU A 205 -1.23 2.04 -13.90
CA GLU A 205 -0.47 1.04 -13.19
C GLU A 205 0.83 1.68 -12.71
N GLY A 206 1.34 1.25 -11.56
CA GLY A 206 2.61 1.74 -11.04
C GLY A 206 2.79 1.51 -9.56
N GLY A 207 3.99 1.80 -9.12
CA GLY A 207 4.39 1.76 -7.72
C GLY A 207 5.80 2.29 -7.56
N SER A 208 6.26 2.36 -6.33
CA SER A 208 7.64 2.73 -6.04
C SER A 208 8.16 2.05 -4.78
N ALA A 209 9.48 1.86 -4.74
CA ALA A 209 10.25 1.54 -3.55
C ALA A 209 11.02 2.79 -3.11
N THR A 210 11.01 3.06 -1.82
CA THR A 210 11.85 4.09 -1.19
C THR A 210 12.37 3.57 0.15
N TRP A 211 13.34 4.27 0.74
CA TRP A 211 13.93 3.86 2.00
C TRP A 211 14.30 5.06 2.87
N LYS A 212 14.29 4.81 4.17
CA LYS A 212 14.69 5.78 5.20
C LYS A 212 16.20 6.05 5.12
N ALA A 213 16.60 7.29 5.33
CA ALA A 213 18.02 7.65 5.43
C ALA A 213 18.72 6.83 6.53
N ASN A 214 19.80 6.13 6.15
CA ASN A 214 20.63 5.34 7.05
C ASN A 214 22.11 5.55 6.67
N PRO A 215 22.96 6.09 7.58
CA PRO A 215 24.36 6.37 7.28
C PRO A 215 25.20 5.14 6.85
N ALA A 216 24.73 3.93 7.14
CA ALA A 216 25.38 2.68 6.73
C ALA A 216 24.99 2.22 5.31
N ILE A 217 24.10 2.96 4.62
CA ILE A 217 23.63 2.65 3.27
C ILE A 217 24.23 3.67 2.29
N ASP A 218 24.85 3.19 1.21
CA ASP A 218 25.15 4.00 0.03
C ASP A 218 23.88 4.05 -0.84
N ASP A 219 23.21 5.21 -0.85
CA ASP A 219 21.95 5.42 -1.54
C ASP A 219 22.07 5.29 -3.06
N GLU A 220 23.21 5.64 -3.66
CA GLU A 220 23.45 5.48 -5.10
C GLU A 220 23.65 4.00 -5.46
N GLU A 221 24.35 3.25 -4.65
CA GLU A 221 24.52 1.80 -4.82
C GLU A 221 23.18 1.07 -4.66
N MET A 222 22.40 1.38 -3.64
CA MET A 222 21.06 0.83 -3.41
C MET A 222 20.15 1.12 -4.61
N TYR A 223 20.10 2.38 -5.05
CA TYR A 223 19.30 2.80 -6.21
C TYR A 223 19.69 2.03 -7.47
N LYS A 224 21.00 1.86 -7.70
CA LYS A 224 21.51 1.12 -8.85
C LYS A 224 21.12 -0.36 -8.80
N GLU A 225 21.11 -0.99 -7.64
CA GLU A 225 20.64 -2.39 -7.50
C GLU A 225 19.17 -2.54 -7.89
N PHE A 226 18.29 -1.64 -7.42
CA PHE A 226 16.89 -1.65 -7.86
C PHE A 226 16.76 -1.44 -9.38
N GLN A 227 17.54 -0.54 -9.98
CA GLN A 227 17.53 -0.34 -11.42
C GLN A 227 17.97 -1.59 -12.19
N ILE A 228 19.04 -2.24 -11.77
CA ILE A 228 19.54 -3.49 -12.35
C ILE A 228 18.45 -4.58 -12.26
N LEU A 229 17.89 -4.80 -11.07
CA LEU A 229 16.87 -5.82 -10.86
C LEU A 229 15.58 -5.56 -11.63
N SER A 230 15.17 -4.30 -11.78
CA SER A 230 13.95 -3.93 -12.51
C SER A 230 14.08 -3.96 -14.04
N LEU A 231 15.33 -4.05 -14.56
CA LEU A 231 15.64 -3.95 -15.98
C LEU A 231 16.55 -5.08 -16.48
N HIS A 232 16.11 -6.33 -16.37
CA HIS A 232 16.78 -7.54 -16.86
C HIS A 232 18.20 -7.78 -16.29
N GLY A 233 18.62 -7.12 -15.24
CA GLY A 233 20.00 -7.19 -14.73
C GLY A 233 21.01 -6.38 -15.55
N GLN A 234 20.55 -5.42 -16.39
CA GLN A 234 21.42 -4.63 -17.25
C GLN A 234 22.18 -3.57 -16.47
N THR A 235 23.45 -3.38 -16.82
CA THR A 235 24.32 -2.32 -16.25
C THR A 235 24.05 -0.93 -16.79
N LYS A 236 23.32 -0.80 -17.92
CA LYS A 236 22.94 0.47 -18.57
C LYS A 236 21.46 0.51 -18.86
N ASP A 237 20.81 1.62 -18.51
CA ASP A 237 19.43 1.90 -18.89
C ASP A 237 19.33 2.44 -20.34
N ALA A 238 18.10 2.73 -20.79
CA ALA A 238 17.86 3.23 -22.14
C ALA A 238 18.52 4.60 -22.40
N LEU A 239 18.55 5.50 -21.39
CA LEU A 239 19.17 6.81 -21.52
C LEU A 239 20.70 6.68 -21.71
N ALA A 240 21.35 5.84 -20.92
CA ALA A 240 22.79 5.60 -21.04
C ALA A 240 23.17 4.96 -22.38
N LYS A 241 22.30 4.17 -22.99
CA LYS A 241 22.52 3.55 -24.32
C LYS A 241 22.38 4.54 -25.49
N MET A 242 21.75 5.70 -25.31
CA MET A 242 21.60 6.71 -26.37
C MET A 242 22.90 7.46 -26.76
N GLN A 243 23.93 7.37 -25.93
CA GLN A 243 25.21 7.96 -26.30
C GLN A 243 25.79 7.22 -27.50
N LEU A 244 26.12 7.96 -28.56
CA LEU A 244 26.70 7.40 -29.80
C LEU A 244 27.91 6.53 -29.48
N GLY A 245 27.91 5.29 -29.95
CA GLY A 245 28.97 4.31 -29.69
C GLY A 245 28.86 3.56 -28.36
N SER A 246 27.84 3.83 -27.53
CA SER A 246 27.64 3.21 -26.19
C SER A 246 26.76 1.92 -26.22
N TRP A 247 27.00 1.04 -27.23
CA TRP A 247 26.19 -0.19 -27.41
C TRP A 247 26.50 -1.26 -26.37
N GLU A 248 27.71 -1.31 -25.83
CA GLU A 248 28.16 -2.37 -24.93
C GLU A 248 27.54 -2.21 -23.54
N TYR A 249 26.94 -3.27 -23.06
CA TYR A 249 26.37 -3.41 -21.71
C TYR A 249 26.56 -4.87 -21.23
N ASP A 250 26.45 -5.09 -19.93
CA ASP A 250 26.49 -6.41 -19.34
C ASP A 250 25.15 -6.76 -18.66
N ILE A 251 24.85 -8.05 -18.57
CA ILE A 251 23.77 -8.63 -17.76
C ILE A 251 24.42 -9.30 -16.56
N VAL A 252 24.44 -8.61 -15.43
CA VAL A 252 25.16 -9.07 -14.24
C VAL A 252 24.39 -10.14 -13.45
N THR A 253 23.08 -10.23 -13.68
CA THR A 253 22.21 -11.25 -13.09
C THR A 253 20.96 -11.43 -13.94
N PRO A 254 20.36 -12.62 -14.08
CA PRO A 254 19.01 -12.77 -14.63
C PRO A 254 17.99 -12.09 -13.71
N ALA A 255 17.32 -11.04 -14.21
CA ALA A 255 16.41 -10.25 -13.40
C ALA A 255 15.12 -9.91 -14.15
N TYR A 256 14.29 -9.04 -13.59
CA TYR A 256 12.93 -8.76 -14.01
C TYR A 256 12.85 -7.65 -15.06
N LYS A 257 11.66 -7.50 -15.65
CA LYS A 257 11.27 -6.33 -16.45
C LYS A 257 10.04 -5.71 -15.81
N CYS A 258 10.25 -4.83 -14.82
CA CYS A 258 9.21 -4.21 -14.02
C CYS A 258 9.43 -2.70 -13.77
N ASN A 259 10.24 -2.06 -14.61
CA ASN A 259 10.48 -0.62 -14.59
C ASN A 259 9.22 0.16 -14.99
N MET A 260 9.09 1.39 -14.50
CA MET A 260 8.08 2.36 -14.95
C MET A 260 8.45 2.96 -16.31
N THR A 261 7.45 3.34 -17.09
CA THR A 261 7.61 4.05 -18.37
C THR A 261 7.34 5.55 -18.19
N ASP A 262 7.87 6.39 -19.10
CA ASP A 262 7.60 7.84 -19.09
C ASP A 262 6.13 8.16 -19.36
N ILE A 263 5.38 7.30 -20.04
CA ILE A 263 3.91 7.44 -20.19
C ILE A 263 3.24 7.36 -18.80
N MET A 264 3.61 6.38 -17.99
CA MET A 264 3.08 6.24 -16.61
C MET A 264 3.55 7.39 -15.74
N ALA A 265 4.83 7.74 -15.82
CA ALA A 265 5.43 8.81 -15.04
C ALA A 265 4.80 10.19 -15.36
N SER A 266 4.41 10.43 -16.60
CA SER A 266 3.75 11.68 -17.00
C SER A 266 2.41 11.90 -16.28
N LEU A 267 1.60 10.84 -16.13
CA LEU A 267 0.40 10.89 -15.29
C LEU A 267 0.78 11.25 -13.85
N GLY A 268 1.76 10.56 -13.28
CA GLY A 268 2.21 10.79 -11.91
C GLY A 268 2.71 12.20 -11.65
N LEU A 269 3.40 12.83 -12.59
CA LEU A 269 3.89 14.21 -12.42
C LEU A 269 2.74 15.19 -12.23
N VAL A 270 1.69 15.11 -13.03
CA VAL A 270 0.51 15.97 -12.92
C VAL A 270 -0.32 15.63 -11.67
N GLN A 271 -0.49 14.34 -11.39
CA GLN A 271 -1.17 13.90 -10.16
C GLN A 271 -0.47 14.45 -8.91
N LEU A 272 0.87 14.45 -8.89
CA LEU A 272 1.63 14.96 -7.75
C LEU A 272 1.44 16.49 -7.55
N ASP A 273 1.31 17.27 -8.63
CA ASP A 273 1.00 18.70 -8.55
C ASP A 273 -0.38 18.97 -7.93
N ARG A 274 -1.34 18.11 -8.21
CA ARG A 274 -2.70 18.20 -7.71
C ARG A 274 -2.91 17.52 -6.35
N TYR A 275 -1.94 16.70 -5.90
CA TYR A 275 -2.13 15.77 -4.80
C TYR A 275 -2.58 16.41 -3.48
N PRO A 276 -2.07 17.58 -3.06
CA PRO A 276 -2.56 18.24 -1.85
C PRO A 276 -4.06 18.55 -1.89
N SER A 277 -4.60 18.99 -3.04
CA SER A 277 -6.02 19.27 -3.20
C SER A 277 -6.88 18.00 -3.23
N LEU A 278 -6.34 16.89 -3.79
CA LEU A 278 -7.01 15.60 -3.78
C LEU A 278 -7.12 15.03 -2.35
N LEU A 279 -6.06 15.16 -1.55
CA LEU A 279 -6.08 14.77 -0.13
C LEU A 279 -7.06 15.63 0.68
N GLN A 280 -7.08 16.94 0.43
CA GLN A 280 -8.02 17.82 1.13
C GLN A 280 -9.48 17.44 0.83
N ARG A 281 -9.84 17.20 -0.43
CA ARG A 281 -11.20 16.76 -0.78
C ARG A 281 -11.58 15.43 -0.12
N ARG A 282 -10.65 14.48 -0.01
CA ARG A 282 -10.88 13.23 0.73
C ARG A 282 -11.14 13.48 2.21
N LYS A 283 -10.37 14.39 2.81
CA LYS A 283 -10.62 14.83 4.20
C LYS A 283 -12.02 15.40 4.37
N ASP A 284 -12.45 16.30 3.50
CA ASP A 284 -13.78 16.91 3.57
C ASP A 284 -14.90 15.86 3.51
N ILE A 285 -14.74 14.83 2.65
CA ILE A 285 -15.69 13.72 2.53
C ILE A 285 -15.69 12.86 3.79
N VAL A 286 -14.52 12.47 4.31
CA VAL A 286 -14.40 11.69 5.55
C VAL A 286 -15.03 12.43 6.73
N ASP A 287 -14.71 13.72 6.91
CA ASP A 287 -15.29 14.54 7.96
C ASP A 287 -16.83 14.62 7.86
N ARG A 288 -17.39 14.57 6.64
CA ARG A 288 -18.83 14.53 6.42
C ARG A 288 -19.44 13.17 6.77
N TYR A 289 -18.80 12.08 6.38
CA TYR A 289 -19.19 10.72 6.77
C TYR A 289 -19.17 10.54 8.29
N ASP A 290 -18.10 10.96 8.98
CA ASP A 290 -17.95 10.83 10.43
C ASP A 290 -19.08 11.57 11.17
N ARG A 291 -19.40 12.80 10.73
CA ARG A 291 -20.55 13.53 11.28
C ARG A 291 -21.88 12.83 11.00
N GLY A 292 -22.05 12.25 9.82
CA GLY A 292 -23.28 11.59 9.40
C GLY A 292 -23.56 10.27 10.12
N PHE A 293 -22.51 9.55 10.49
CA PHE A 293 -22.63 8.28 11.22
C PHE A 293 -22.53 8.42 12.74
N ALA A 294 -22.26 9.62 13.26
CA ALA A 294 -22.18 9.84 14.71
C ALA A 294 -23.47 9.39 15.41
N GLY A 295 -23.32 8.54 16.45
CA GLY A 295 -24.44 8.00 17.23
C GLY A 295 -25.26 6.90 16.54
N SER A 296 -24.83 6.42 15.36
CA SER A 296 -25.42 5.24 14.70
C SER A 296 -24.66 3.97 15.08
N ARG A 297 -25.15 2.81 14.61
CA ARG A 297 -24.45 1.51 14.72
C ARG A 297 -23.34 1.29 13.69
N ILE A 298 -23.01 2.34 12.92
CA ILE A 298 -21.96 2.30 11.90
C ILE A 298 -20.73 2.98 12.49
N HIS A 299 -19.65 2.24 12.69
CA HIS A 299 -18.42 2.70 13.35
C HIS A 299 -17.27 2.73 12.34
N PRO A 300 -16.83 3.90 11.88
CA PRO A 300 -15.69 4.01 10.99
C PRO A 300 -14.36 3.81 11.73
N LEU A 301 -13.32 3.40 10.99
CA LEU A 301 -11.95 3.50 11.47
C LEU A 301 -11.55 4.97 11.58
N SER A 302 -10.80 5.31 12.63
CA SER A 302 -10.29 6.68 12.81
C SER A 302 -9.15 6.98 11.84
N HIS A 303 -9.30 8.05 11.06
CA HIS A 303 -8.30 8.55 10.12
C HIS A 303 -7.32 9.55 10.71
N GLU A 304 -7.59 10.02 11.92
CA GLU A 304 -6.79 11.02 12.60
C GLU A 304 -6.71 10.69 14.10
N THR A 305 -5.47 10.66 14.63
CA THR A 305 -5.17 10.48 16.04
C THR A 305 -4.13 11.53 16.45
N GLU A 306 -3.69 11.52 17.70
CA GLU A 306 -2.60 12.40 18.16
C GLU A 306 -1.29 12.17 17.38
N THR A 307 -1.07 10.99 16.82
CA THR A 307 0.19 10.61 16.16
C THR A 307 0.05 10.34 14.66
N VAL A 308 -1.15 10.07 14.17
CA VAL A 308 -1.39 9.66 12.78
C VAL A 308 -2.31 10.65 12.08
N GLU A 309 -1.92 11.10 10.89
CA GLU A 309 -2.81 11.68 9.89
C GLU A 309 -2.79 10.78 8.64
N SER A 310 -3.95 10.21 8.31
CA SER A 310 -4.11 9.26 7.20
C SER A 310 -4.27 9.98 5.86
N SER A 311 -3.89 9.30 4.77
CA SER A 311 -4.20 9.72 3.38
C SER A 311 -5.68 9.57 3.02
N ARG A 312 -6.48 8.93 3.88
CA ARG A 312 -7.92 8.69 3.68
C ARG A 312 -8.20 7.95 2.36
N HIS A 313 -7.49 6.84 2.16
CA HIS A 313 -7.64 6.07 0.93
C HIS A 313 -8.96 5.30 0.87
N LEU A 314 -9.35 4.63 1.95
CA LEU A 314 -10.61 3.89 2.08
C LEU A 314 -11.39 4.41 3.28
N TYR A 315 -12.70 4.40 3.20
CA TYR A 315 -13.58 4.64 4.35
C TYR A 315 -14.17 3.30 4.80
N ILE A 316 -13.46 2.66 5.71
CA ILE A 316 -13.79 1.34 6.28
C ILE A 316 -14.71 1.55 7.48
N THR A 317 -15.83 0.82 7.51
CA THR A 317 -16.81 0.87 8.60
C THR A 317 -17.10 -0.51 9.11
N HIS A 318 -17.52 -0.61 10.39
CA HIS A 318 -18.10 -1.80 11.01
C HIS A 318 -19.56 -1.55 11.33
N VAL A 319 -20.43 -2.49 11.00
CA VAL A 319 -21.84 -2.44 11.34
C VAL A 319 -22.07 -3.23 12.61
N GLU A 320 -22.27 -2.56 13.74
CA GLU A 320 -22.45 -3.18 15.06
C GLU A 320 -23.60 -4.17 15.08
N GLY A 321 -23.31 -5.39 15.51
CA GLY A 321 -24.28 -6.49 15.64
C GLY A 321 -24.60 -7.22 14.34
N ALA A 322 -23.99 -6.82 13.19
CA ALA A 322 -24.23 -7.53 11.94
C ALA A 322 -23.43 -8.83 11.86
N SER A 323 -24.09 -9.93 11.53
CA SER A 323 -23.46 -11.17 11.08
C SER A 323 -22.90 -11.04 9.65
N LEU A 324 -22.11 -12.02 9.21
CA LEU A 324 -21.58 -12.08 7.86
C LEU A 324 -22.69 -12.07 6.78
N GLU A 325 -23.80 -12.80 7.02
CA GLU A 325 -24.94 -12.85 6.14
C GLU A 325 -25.65 -11.50 6.05
N GLU A 326 -25.89 -10.85 7.20
CA GLU A 326 -26.53 -9.53 7.26
C GLU A 326 -25.65 -8.47 6.61
N ARG A 327 -24.33 -8.46 6.86
CA ARG A 327 -23.38 -7.60 6.16
C ARG A 327 -23.44 -7.77 4.64
N ASN A 328 -23.47 -9.00 4.16
CA ASN A 328 -23.59 -9.29 2.72
C ASN A 328 -24.93 -8.81 2.17
N LEU A 329 -26.02 -8.93 2.92
CA LEU A 329 -27.33 -8.40 2.54
C LEU A 329 -27.32 -6.86 2.46
N ILE A 330 -26.71 -6.20 3.43
CA ILE A 330 -26.53 -4.73 3.40
C ILE A 330 -25.81 -4.28 2.14
N ILE A 331 -24.71 -4.94 1.76
CA ILE A 331 -23.97 -4.66 0.52
C ILE A 331 -24.89 -4.81 -0.71
N GLN A 332 -25.72 -5.84 -0.76
CA GLN A 332 -26.67 -6.06 -1.88
C GLN A 332 -27.74 -4.97 -1.94
N GLU A 333 -28.27 -4.53 -0.80
CA GLU A 333 -29.26 -3.46 -0.76
C GLU A 333 -28.67 -2.09 -1.14
N LEU A 334 -27.41 -1.80 -0.71
CA LEU A 334 -26.67 -0.62 -1.17
C LEU A 334 -26.47 -0.65 -2.70
N ALA A 335 -26.12 -1.78 -3.26
CA ALA A 335 -25.97 -1.94 -4.71
C ALA A 335 -27.31 -1.70 -5.46
N LYS A 336 -28.47 -2.18 -4.92
CA LYS A 336 -29.80 -1.89 -5.45
C LYS A 336 -30.14 -0.40 -5.38
N ALA A 337 -29.58 0.32 -4.39
CA ALA A 337 -29.73 1.78 -4.27
C ALA A 337 -28.74 2.56 -5.17
N GLY A 338 -27.90 1.88 -5.96
CA GLY A 338 -26.91 2.48 -6.84
C GLY A 338 -25.62 2.93 -6.15
N ILE A 339 -25.29 2.37 -5.00
CA ILE A 339 -24.08 2.65 -4.23
C ILE A 339 -23.16 1.43 -4.32
N ALA A 340 -21.99 1.58 -4.95
CA ALA A 340 -20.98 0.55 -4.97
C ALA A 340 -20.23 0.54 -3.62
N SER A 341 -20.21 -0.60 -2.92
CA SER A 341 -19.44 -0.83 -1.71
C SER A 341 -18.52 -2.04 -1.87
N ASN A 342 -17.56 -2.19 -0.98
CA ASN A 342 -16.58 -3.29 -1.04
C ASN A 342 -16.25 -3.78 0.37
N VAL A 343 -15.29 -4.73 0.46
CA VAL A 343 -14.73 -5.27 1.71
C VAL A 343 -13.22 -5.27 1.63
N HIS A 344 -12.54 -4.68 2.62
CA HIS A 344 -11.07 -4.61 2.70
C HIS A 344 -10.55 -5.08 4.06
N TYR A 345 -10.15 -6.37 4.16
CA TYR A 345 -10.13 -7.38 3.11
C TYR A 345 -10.76 -8.68 3.64
N LYS A 346 -11.04 -9.62 2.73
CA LYS A 346 -11.21 -11.00 3.14
C LYS A 346 -9.86 -11.53 3.63
N PRO A 347 -9.71 -11.98 4.90
CA PRO A 347 -8.44 -12.44 5.45
C PRO A 347 -7.78 -13.51 4.59
N LEU A 348 -6.46 -13.45 4.48
CA LEU A 348 -5.69 -14.38 3.64
C LEU A 348 -5.97 -15.86 3.93
N PRO A 349 -6.10 -16.31 5.21
CA PRO A 349 -6.39 -17.72 5.52
C PRO A 349 -7.73 -18.22 4.97
N LEU A 350 -8.66 -17.33 4.60
CA LEU A 350 -9.92 -17.73 3.93
C LEU A 350 -9.77 -17.97 2.43
N LEU A 351 -8.64 -17.57 1.83
CA LEU A 351 -8.41 -17.69 0.39
C LEU A 351 -7.73 -19.03 0.07
N THR A 352 -8.13 -19.64 -1.06
CA THR A 352 -7.67 -20.98 -1.47
C THR A 352 -6.14 -21.12 -1.48
N ALA A 353 -5.43 -20.13 -2.02
CA ALA A 353 -3.96 -20.17 -2.10
C ALA A 353 -3.30 -20.33 -0.73
N TYR A 354 -3.80 -19.62 0.28
CA TYR A 354 -3.23 -19.63 1.63
C TYR A 354 -3.67 -20.85 2.46
N LYS A 355 -4.90 -21.34 2.24
CA LYS A 355 -5.32 -22.65 2.77
C LYS A 355 -4.41 -23.78 2.27
N ASN A 356 -4.04 -23.73 1.00
CA ASN A 356 -3.11 -24.71 0.41
C ASN A 356 -1.68 -24.60 0.97
N LEU A 357 -1.31 -23.46 1.52
CA LEU A 357 -0.07 -23.26 2.26
C LEU A 357 -0.16 -23.69 3.74
N GLY A 358 -1.33 -24.16 4.18
CA GLY A 358 -1.53 -24.68 5.53
C GLY A 358 -2.06 -23.69 6.57
N PHE A 359 -2.46 -22.49 6.15
CA PHE A 359 -3.05 -21.50 7.06
C PHE A 359 -4.52 -21.83 7.35
N ASP A 360 -4.90 -21.78 8.63
CA ASP A 360 -6.27 -21.96 9.09
C ASP A 360 -6.81 -20.64 9.68
N MET A 361 -8.03 -20.25 9.29
CA MET A 361 -8.67 -19.03 9.80
C MET A 361 -8.90 -19.09 11.32
N ALA A 362 -9.02 -20.28 11.89
CA ALA A 362 -9.20 -20.47 13.35
C ALA A 362 -8.02 -19.90 14.18
N ASP A 363 -6.84 -19.76 13.58
CA ASP A 363 -5.64 -19.18 14.23
C ASP A 363 -5.67 -17.65 14.27
N TYR A 364 -6.61 -17.00 13.54
CA TYR A 364 -6.70 -15.55 13.37
C TYR A 364 -8.11 -15.01 13.70
N PRO A 365 -8.65 -15.25 14.91
CA PRO A 365 -10.03 -14.94 15.24
C PRO A 365 -10.36 -13.44 15.18
N ARG A 366 -9.40 -12.55 15.45
CA ARG A 366 -9.63 -11.10 15.38
C ARG A 366 -9.73 -10.61 13.95
N ALA A 367 -8.89 -11.11 13.03
CA ALA A 367 -9.01 -10.82 11.62
C ALA A 367 -10.35 -11.28 11.05
N TYR A 368 -10.88 -12.41 11.53
CA TYR A 368 -12.23 -12.85 11.17
C TYR A 368 -13.31 -11.92 11.70
N ALA A 369 -13.27 -11.56 12.98
CA ALA A 369 -14.22 -10.66 13.61
C ALA A 369 -14.23 -9.27 12.96
N PHE A 370 -13.04 -8.75 12.55
CA PHE A 370 -12.93 -7.53 11.80
C PHE A 370 -13.62 -7.64 10.42
N PHE A 371 -13.39 -8.73 9.69
CA PHE A 371 -13.95 -8.97 8.37
C PHE A 371 -15.46 -9.18 8.36
N GLU A 372 -15.99 -9.83 9.39
CA GLU A 372 -17.37 -10.37 9.42
C GLU A 372 -18.44 -9.28 9.19
N ASN A 373 -18.26 -8.09 9.77
CA ASN A 373 -19.20 -6.98 9.70
C ASN A 373 -18.65 -5.72 9.03
N GLU A 374 -17.50 -5.82 8.34
CA GLU A 374 -16.85 -4.70 7.68
C GLU A 374 -17.53 -4.38 6.35
N ILE A 375 -17.77 -3.08 6.08
CA ILE A 375 -18.19 -2.54 4.79
C ILE A 375 -17.37 -1.29 4.49
N THR A 376 -16.70 -1.28 3.33
CA THR A 376 -16.00 -0.09 2.82
C THR A 376 -16.92 0.70 1.89
N LEU A 377 -17.12 1.98 2.21
CA LEU A 377 -17.93 2.89 1.40
C LEU A 377 -17.13 3.56 0.28
N PRO A 378 -17.82 4.10 -0.76
CA PRO A 378 -17.16 4.90 -1.79
C PRO A 378 -16.44 6.10 -1.18
N LEU A 379 -15.18 6.31 -1.56
CA LEU A 379 -14.40 7.47 -1.18
C LEU A 379 -13.48 7.87 -2.34
N HIS A 380 -13.88 8.92 -3.08
CA HIS A 380 -13.11 9.49 -4.18
C HIS A 380 -13.45 10.96 -4.38
N THR A 381 -12.52 11.71 -4.97
CA THR A 381 -12.61 13.17 -5.09
C THR A 381 -13.74 13.68 -5.98
N LYS A 382 -14.32 12.79 -6.81
CA LYS A 382 -15.44 13.11 -7.72
C LYS A 382 -16.82 13.02 -7.06
N LEU A 383 -16.91 12.57 -5.79
CA LEU A 383 -18.17 12.56 -5.05
C LEU A 383 -18.62 13.99 -4.78
N SER A 384 -19.88 14.31 -5.11
CA SER A 384 -20.53 15.53 -4.64
C SER A 384 -20.95 15.41 -3.17
N ASP A 385 -21.20 16.52 -2.53
CA ASP A 385 -21.69 16.54 -1.15
C ASP A 385 -23.06 15.88 -1.03
N GLU A 386 -23.94 16.08 -2.04
CA GLU A 386 -25.25 15.44 -2.10
C GLU A 386 -25.17 13.92 -2.27
N GLU A 387 -24.18 13.42 -3.02
CA GLU A 387 -23.92 11.97 -3.13
C GLU A 387 -23.44 11.40 -1.80
N VAL A 388 -22.58 12.11 -1.08
CA VAL A 388 -22.11 11.69 0.26
C VAL A 388 -23.29 11.63 1.24
N ASP A 389 -24.16 12.65 1.28
CA ASP A 389 -25.38 12.64 2.11
C ASP A 389 -26.30 11.47 1.75
N TYR A 390 -26.47 11.21 0.46
CA TYR A 390 -27.29 10.09 -0.01
C TYR A 390 -26.73 8.74 0.45
N ILE A 391 -25.40 8.55 0.42
CA ILE A 391 -24.74 7.35 0.92
C ILE A 391 -25.01 7.18 2.43
N ILE A 392 -24.83 8.26 3.22
CA ILE A 392 -25.05 8.26 4.67
C ILE A 392 -26.49 7.81 5.00
N GLU A 393 -27.48 8.49 4.44
CA GLU A 393 -28.90 8.20 4.74
C GLU A 393 -29.32 6.81 4.27
N THR A 394 -28.84 6.39 3.09
CA THR A 394 -29.16 5.07 2.55
C THR A 394 -28.54 3.97 3.40
N PHE A 395 -27.25 4.12 3.77
CA PHE A 395 -26.56 3.09 4.55
C PHE A 395 -27.18 2.93 5.96
N LYS A 396 -27.51 4.02 6.65
CA LYS A 396 -28.23 3.98 7.94
C LYS A 396 -29.57 3.25 7.80
N THR A 397 -30.38 3.66 6.81
CA THR A 397 -31.72 3.07 6.59
C THR A 397 -31.65 1.57 6.27
N VAL A 398 -30.71 1.19 5.39
CA VAL A 398 -30.52 -0.22 5.01
C VAL A 398 -30.04 -1.06 6.19
N SER A 399 -29.06 -0.57 6.95
CA SER A 399 -28.54 -1.26 8.13
C SER A 399 -29.61 -1.47 9.19
N GLU A 400 -30.39 -0.46 9.50
CA GLU A 400 -31.51 -0.57 10.43
C GLU A 400 -32.54 -1.61 9.96
N LYS A 401 -32.92 -1.58 8.69
CA LYS A 401 -33.90 -2.51 8.11
C LYS A 401 -33.44 -3.96 8.11
N VAL A 402 -32.15 -4.21 7.91
CA VAL A 402 -31.59 -5.57 7.83
C VAL A 402 -31.42 -6.17 9.25
N LEU A 403 -31.12 -5.34 10.24
CA LEU A 403 -30.83 -5.77 11.61
C LEU A 403 -32.06 -5.73 12.55
N THR A 404 -33.26 -5.47 12.03
CA THR A 404 -34.54 -5.59 12.75
C THR A 404 -35.26 -6.88 12.37
#